data_c361103c5b2f76587a7c5c7f7118227f
#
_entry.id   c361103c5b2f76587a7c5c7f7118227f
#
_cell.length_a   1.000
_cell.length_b   1.000
_cell.length_c   1.000
_cell.angle_alpha   90.00
_cell.angle_beta   90.00
_cell.angle_gamma   90.00
#
_symmetry.space_group_name_H-M   'P 1'
#
loop_
_entity.id
_entity.type
_entity.pdbx_description
1 polymer ?
#
loop_
_entity_poly.entity_id
_entity_poly.type
_entity_poly.pdbx_seq_one_letter_code
_entity_poly.pdbx_strand_id
1 'polypeptide(L)'
;AGDSAAREVAMPIFASTVTTVVVFLPMFFIVGIARLLLIPLTLTIAIALFTSFFVSRTVTPALCYRFLKSEQEAHRSLPAWFVRIMQWSQRRYEALDEGYERSLRWVLAHRRTLLVAVVALFVSSLALLPFIGTEFLPVSDESQFRIVLRAPVGQRVEKTVDQVAEVERVLREKIPPDELEAIASSTGVLAQGRSSLFNPNTGPHTSVISVYLVSPDRRRRNQVEIMNAVRPSVVKLFPGVAMFFDPGGLVKRVTSFGSQKSIDVEIYGYDFEKARTVIQQAQEIMHKIPGMADIEVSREENYPEVNVVVDREKAALLGISETDVANAVRFSRNGNGQTDPIIYTDPQNGNEYYISAWLAEEHRKDLTAIEHVLLTTKNGEPVLLKNLATLKLNAGPVKIERKYFQRVSTSPPTPSAEILARLPRIWKPRSVRCN
;
A
#
# COMPACT_ATOMS: atom_id res chain seq x y z
N ALA A 1 2.00 44.82 36.90
CA ALA A 1 2.56 44.68 35.54
C ALA A 1 2.20 43.31 34.90
N GLY A 2 2.46 42.17 35.53
CA GLY A 2 2.23 40.87 34.94
C GLY A 2 0.74 40.52 34.69
N ASP A 3 -0.17 40.96 35.57
CA ASP A 3 -1.62 40.68 35.42
C ASP A 3 -2.24 41.53 34.29
N SER A 4 -1.84 42.80 34.16
CA SER A 4 -2.29 43.66 33.04
C SER A 4 -1.79 43.15 31.69
N ALA A 5 -0.53 42.77 31.57
CA ALA A 5 0.03 42.19 30.36
C ALA A 5 -0.64 40.87 29.98
N ALA A 6 -0.90 39.99 30.95
CA ALA A 6 -1.59 38.74 30.73
C ALA A 6 -3.04 38.95 30.25
N ARG A 7 -3.74 39.97 30.72
CA ARG A 7 -5.10 40.32 30.25
C ARG A 7 -5.10 40.91 28.85
N GLU A 8 -4.12 41.75 28.53
CA GLU A 8 -4.01 42.44 27.25
C GLU A 8 -3.78 41.47 26.08
N VAL A 9 -2.96 40.43 26.27
CA VAL A 9 -2.68 39.43 25.24
C VAL A 9 -3.70 38.27 25.20
N ALA A 10 -4.66 38.25 26.15
CA ALA A 10 -5.63 37.12 26.25
C ALA A 10 -6.49 36.95 25.03
N MET A 11 -7.15 38.02 24.58
CA MET A 11 -8.06 38.00 23.45
C MET A 11 -7.35 37.71 22.13
N PRO A 12 -6.19 38.34 21.81
CA PRO A 12 -5.42 38.00 20.62
C PRO A 12 -5.03 36.51 20.56
N ILE A 13 -4.52 35.93 21.67
CA ILE A 13 -4.12 34.54 21.72
C ILE A 13 -5.33 33.61 21.57
N PHE A 14 -6.45 33.91 22.23
CA PHE A 14 -7.69 33.14 22.08
C PHE A 14 -8.19 33.19 20.65
N ALA A 15 -8.29 34.36 20.05
CA ALA A 15 -8.73 34.52 18.67
C ALA A 15 -7.83 33.76 17.68
N SER A 16 -6.51 33.84 17.86
CA SER A 16 -5.56 33.10 17.05
C SER A 16 -5.73 31.58 17.19
N THR A 17 -5.89 31.07 18.42
CA THR A 17 -6.10 29.65 18.68
C THR A 17 -7.38 29.16 18.05
N VAL A 18 -8.49 29.88 18.24
CA VAL A 18 -9.79 29.53 17.64
C VAL A 18 -9.72 29.58 16.12
N THR A 19 -9.13 30.61 15.53
CA THR A 19 -8.97 30.74 14.08
C THR A 19 -8.19 29.56 13.51
N THR A 20 -7.12 29.14 14.16
CA THR A 20 -6.33 27.99 13.75
C THR A 20 -7.14 26.70 13.82
N VAL A 21 -7.90 26.48 14.88
CA VAL A 21 -8.76 25.29 15.02
C VAL A 21 -9.87 25.27 13.96
N VAL A 22 -10.47 26.43 13.67
CA VAL A 22 -11.54 26.55 12.65
C VAL A 22 -11.05 26.17 11.25
N VAL A 23 -9.78 26.45 10.91
CA VAL A 23 -9.19 26.03 9.62
C VAL A 23 -9.20 24.50 9.44
N PHE A 24 -9.13 23.75 10.54
CA PHE A 24 -9.18 22.29 10.50
C PHE A 24 -10.61 21.72 10.54
N LEU A 25 -11.62 22.53 10.84
CA LEU A 25 -13.02 22.08 10.94
C LEU A 25 -13.55 21.43 9.66
N PRO A 26 -13.21 21.89 8.43
CA PRO A 26 -13.62 21.22 7.19
C PRO A 26 -13.17 19.76 7.08
N MET A 27 -12.09 19.36 7.79
CA MET A 27 -11.60 17.97 7.76
C MET A 27 -12.63 16.97 8.33
N PHE A 28 -13.54 17.40 9.19
CA PHE A 28 -14.62 16.56 9.72
C PHE A 28 -15.68 16.19 8.66
N PHE A 29 -15.80 16.98 7.60
CA PHE A 29 -16.76 16.77 6.52
C PHE A 29 -16.19 15.93 5.36
N ILE A 30 -14.89 15.59 5.41
CA ILE A 30 -14.26 14.75 4.41
C ILE A 30 -14.83 13.33 4.52
N VAL A 31 -15.09 12.70 3.36
CA VAL A 31 -15.60 11.33 3.28
C VAL A 31 -14.50 10.38 2.78
N GLY A 32 -14.68 9.07 3.02
CA GLY A 32 -13.74 8.04 2.57
C GLY A 32 -12.54 7.86 3.51
N ILE A 33 -11.46 7.29 2.96
CA ILE A 33 -10.25 6.91 3.71
C ILE A 33 -9.53 8.13 4.30
N ALA A 34 -9.52 9.24 3.58
CA ALA A 34 -8.91 10.47 4.05
C ALA A 34 -9.47 10.91 5.42
N ARG A 35 -10.75 10.64 5.69
CA ARG A 35 -11.39 10.89 6.98
C ARG A 35 -10.70 10.16 8.13
N LEU A 36 -10.37 8.87 7.93
CA LEU A 36 -9.73 8.04 8.97
C LEU A 36 -8.34 8.54 9.36
N LEU A 37 -7.63 9.16 8.42
CA LEU A 37 -6.30 9.71 8.66
C LEU A 37 -6.36 11.14 9.21
N LEU A 38 -7.25 11.98 8.68
CA LEU A 38 -7.27 13.41 8.97
C LEU A 38 -8.02 13.76 10.25
N ILE A 39 -9.05 13.00 10.65
CA ILE A 39 -9.76 13.27 11.91
C ILE A 39 -8.87 13.13 13.15
N PRO A 40 -8.12 12.02 13.36
CA PRO A 40 -7.21 11.92 14.49
C PRO A 40 -6.15 13.02 14.52
N LEU A 41 -5.60 13.36 13.34
CA LEU A 41 -4.63 14.45 13.21
C LEU A 41 -5.23 15.79 13.64
N THR A 42 -6.41 16.13 13.11
CA THR A 42 -7.12 17.36 13.43
C THR A 42 -7.47 17.46 14.92
N LEU A 43 -7.94 16.36 15.51
CA LEU A 43 -8.30 16.31 16.93
C LEU A 43 -7.08 16.51 17.82
N THR A 44 -5.95 15.88 17.47
CA THR A 44 -4.68 16.02 18.18
C THR A 44 -4.19 17.47 18.15
N ILE A 45 -4.23 18.12 16.97
CA ILE A 45 -3.87 19.52 16.80
C ILE A 45 -4.78 20.42 17.65
N ALA A 46 -6.08 20.21 17.59
CA ALA A 46 -7.04 21.01 18.34
C ALA A 46 -6.80 20.90 19.87
N ILE A 47 -6.65 19.68 20.37
CA ILE A 47 -6.37 19.43 21.80
C ILE A 47 -5.04 20.08 22.20
N ALA A 48 -3.99 19.93 21.40
CA ALA A 48 -2.69 20.52 21.68
C ALA A 48 -2.76 22.06 21.74
N LEU A 49 -3.47 22.69 20.80
CA LEU A 49 -3.65 24.14 20.77
C LEU A 49 -4.44 24.65 21.98
N PHE A 50 -5.54 23.99 22.35
CA PHE A 50 -6.28 24.36 23.53
C PHE A 50 -5.47 24.16 24.82
N THR A 51 -4.74 23.05 24.92
CA THR A 51 -3.85 22.80 26.06
C THR A 51 -2.77 23.89 26.15
N SER A 52 -2.14 24.25 25.03
CA SER A 52 -1.17 25.35 24.96
C SER A 52 -1.78 26.68 25.40
N PHE A 53 -3.00 26.98 24.97
CA PHE A 53 -3.75 28.16 25.41
C PHE A 53 -3.94 28.16 26.92
N PHE A 54 -4.40 27.05 27.52
CA PHE A 54 -4.57 26.94 28.97
C PHE A 54 -3.24 27.11 29.72
N VAL A 55 -2.18 26.47 29.25
CA VAL A 55 -0.83 26.60 29.87
C VAL A 55 -0.33 28.05 29.81
N SER A 56 -0.49 28.72 28.68
CA SER A 56 -0.07 30.12 28.52
C SER A 56 -0.88 31.06 29.43
N ARG A 57 -2.10 30.73 29.80
CA ARG A 57 -2.97 31.55 30.66
C ARG A 57 -2.83 31.26 32.15
N THR A 58 -2.36 30.06 32.52
CA THR A 58 -2.25 29.65 33.94
C THR A 58 -0.81 29.49 34.37
N VAL A 59 -0.06 28.61 33.74
CA VAL A 59 1.28 28.22 34.14
C VAL A 59 2.27 29.36 33.88
N THR A 60 2.22 29.96 32.69
CA THR A 60 3.17 31.00 32.29
C THR A 60 3.13 32.22 33.20
N PRO A 61 1.94 32.84 33.51
CA PRO A 61 1.89 33.95 34.46
C PRO A 61 2.33 33.57 35.89
N ALA A 62 1.96 32.36 36.34
CA ALA A 62 2.38 31.87 37.64
C ALA A 62 3.91 31.71 37.77
N LEU A 63 4.54 31.17 36.73
CA LEU A 63 6.00 31.05 36.64
C LEU A 63 6.68 32.45 36.56
N CYS A 64 6.12 33.35 35.75
CA CYS A 64 6.60 34.72 35.66
C CYS A 64 6.54 35.42 37.03
N TYR A 65 5.42 35.28 37.74
CA TYR A 65 5.30 35.87 39.07
C TYR A 65 6.30 35.29 40.07
N ARG A 66 6.61 34.01 40.00
CA ARG A 66 7.50 33.31 40.92
C ARG A 66 8.99 33.51 40.62
N PHE A 67 9.36 33.56 39.35
CA PHE A 67 10.78 33.53 38.94
C PHE A 67 11.30 34.81 38.33
N LEU A 68 10.45 35.71 37.81
CA LEU A 68 10.92 37.00 37.29
C LEU A 68 11.25 37.95 38.44
N LYS A 69 12.51 38.34 38.49
CA LYS A 69 12.99 39.42 39.36
C LYS A 69 12.85 40.75 38.63
N SER A 70 12.81 41.86 39.39
CA SER A 70 12.82 43.18 38.77
C SER A 70 14.12 43.38 37.98
N GLU A 71 14.07 44.16 36.91
CA GLU A 71 15.22 44.41 36.02
C GLU A 71 16.44 44.96 36.80
N GLN A 72 16.19 45.80 37.80
CA GLN A 72 17.23 46.35 38.65
C GLN A 72 17.91 45.31 39.56
N GLU A 73 17.16 44.30 40.02
CA GLU A 73 17.71 43.21 40.83
C GLU A 73 18.42 42.15 39.98
N ALA A 74 17.92 41.91 38.75
CA ALA A 74 18.54 40.98 37.84
C ALA A 74 19.94 41.45 37.38
N HIS A 75 20.10 42.74 37.08
CA HIS A 75 21.39 43.29 36.67
C HIS A 75 22.46 43.23 37.76
N ARG A 76 22.11 43.27 39.03
CA ARG A 76 23.06 43.19 40.15
C ARG A 76 23.63 41.78 40.40
N SER A 77 22.95 40.76 39.95
CA SER A 77 23.33 39.37 40.25
C SER A 77 23.97 38.62 39.06
N LEU A 78 24.07 39.24 37.88
CA LEU A 78 24.56 38.57 36.67
C LEU A 78 26.05 38.86 36.42
N PRO A 79 26.84 37.88 35.94
CA PRO A 79 28.24 38.09 35.58
C PRO A 79 28.36 39.03 34.37
N ALA A 80 29.44 39.82 34.36
CA ALA A 80 29.66 40.87 33.38
C ALA A 80 29.63 40.42 31.90
N TRP A 81 30.03 39.19 31.62
CA TRP A 81 29.96 38.62 30.27
C TRP A 81 28.51 38.42 29.79
N PHE A 82 27.62 38.01 30.70
CA PHE A 82 26.20 37.82 30.41
C PHE A 82 25.49 39.15 30.15
N VAL A 83 25.79 40.16 30.96
CA VAL A 83 25.29 41.52 30.75
C VAL A 83 25.74 42.08 29.40
N ARG A 84 26.96 41.79 28.96
CA ARG A 84 27.47 42.20 27.64
C ARG A 84 26.73 41.52 26.49
N ILE A 85 26.40 40.22 26.60
CA ILE A 85 25.60 39.50 25.62
C ILE A 85 24.19 40.08 25.56
N MET A 86 23.60 40.37 26.71
CA MET A 86 22.24 40.93 26.79
C MET A 86 22.17 42.32 26.15
N GLN A 87 23.15 43.19 26.42
CA GLN A 87 23.26 44.52 25.78
C GLN A 87 23.51 44.43 24.27
N TRP A 88 24.31 43.45 23.83
CA TRP A 88 24.50 43.20 22.39
C TRP A 88 23.18 42.71 21.72
N SER A 89 22.47 41.81 22.36
CA SER A 89 21.15 41.32 21.90
C SER A 89 20.15 42.47 21.83
N GLN A 90 20.11 43.33 22.84
CA GLN A 90 19.20 44.46 22.90
C GLN A 90 19.48 45.49 21.79
N ARG A 91 20.74 45.82 21.52
CA ARG A 91 21.11 46.69 20.40
C ARG A 91 20.70 46.10 19.03
N ARG A 92 20.80 44.76 18.87
CA ARG A 92 20.35 44.12 17.66
C ARG A 92 18.82 44.16 17.51
N TYR A 93 18.12 44.01 18.62
CA TYR A 93 16.67 44.12 18.67
C TYR A 93 16.21 45.54 18.35
N GLU A 94 16.82 46.55 18.94
CA GLU A 94 16.54 47.97 18.65
C GLU A 94 16.81 48.31 17.16
N ALA A 95 17.89 47.82 16.58
CA ALA A 95 18.17 47.99 15.17
C ALA A 95 17.16 47.30 14.24
N LEU A 96 16.61 46.15 14.65
CA LEU A 96 15.53 45.46 13.93
C LEU A 96 14.21 46.25 14.03
N ASP A 97 13.93 46.80 15.21
CA ASP A 97 12.71 47.59 15.45
C ASP A 97 12.72 48.89 14.64
N GLU A 98 13.84 49.62 14.61
CA GLU A 98 14.02 50.78 13.71
C GLU A 98 13.89 50.41 12.22
N GLY A 99 14.44 49.25 11.82
CA GLY A 99 14.31 48.73 10.46
C GLY A 99 12.87 48.41 10.11
N TYR A 100 12.16 47.79 11.03
CA TYR A 100 10.72 47.47 10.87
C TYR A 100 9.88 48.75 10.78
N GLU A 101 10.10 49.71 11.68
CA GLU A 101 9.38 50.98 11.66
C GLU A 101 9.58 51.72 10.34
N ARG A 102 10.81 51.78 9.82
CA ARG A 102 11.14 52.40 8.55
C ARG A 102 10.43 51.71 7.38
N SER A 103 10.44 50.36 7.37
CA SER A 103 9.75 49.58 6.38
C SER A 103 8.23 49.78 6.43
N LEU A 104 7.68 49.82 7.65
CA LEU A 104 6.25 50.04 7.88
C LEU A 104 5.80 51.43 7.41
N ARG A 105 6.58 52.45 7.72
CA ARG A 105 6.34 53.85 7.25
C ARG A 105 6.34 53.89 5.71
N TRP A 106 7.29 53.21 5.05
CA TRP A 106 7.37 53.15 3.61
C TRP A 106 6.14 52.44 3.00
N VAL A 107 5.74 51.30 3.55
CA VAL A 107 4.57 50.53 3.15
C VAL A 107 3.29 51.34 3.29
N LEU A 108 3.11 52.05 4.41
CA LEU A 108 1.94 52.88 4.63
C LEU A 108 1.88 54.09 3.69
N ALA A 109 3.04 54.67 3.36
CA ALA A 109 3.13 55.73 2.38
C ALA A 109 2.79 55.26 0.96
N HIS A 110 3.12 53.99 0.62
CA HIS A 110 2.91 53.41 -0.72
C HIS A 110 1.83 52.35 -0.70
N ARG A 111 0.77 52.48 0.07
CA ARG A 111 -0.31 51.48 0.28
C ARG A 111 -0.93 50.97 -1.01
N ARG A 112 -1.10 51.84 -2.02
CA ARG A 112 -1.67 51.43 -3.32
C ARG A 112 -0.71 50.55 -4.11
N THR A 113 0.57 50.88 -4.14
CA THR A 113 1.61 50.08 -4.80
C THR A 113 1.75 48.72 -4.16
N LEU A 114 1.71 48.67 -2.83
CA LEU A 114 1.73 47.41 -2.09
C LEU A 114 0.51 46.55 -2.42
N LEU A 115 -0.70 47.14 -2.40
CA LEU A 115 -1.92 46.40 -2.74
C LEU A 115 -1.87 45.81 -4.15
N VAL A 116 -1.42 46.60 -5.11
CA VAL A 116 -1.24 46.16 -6.51
C VAL A 116 -0.21 45.03 -6.59
N ALA A 117 0.91 45.16 -5.89
CA ALA A 117 1.97 44.15 -5.86
C ALA A 117 1.47 42.80 -5.26
N VAL A 118 0.73 42.86 -4.15
CA VAL A 118 0.17 41.68 -3.48
C VAL A 118 -0.89 41.03 -4.37
N VAL A 119 -1.79 41.80 -4.98
CA VAL A 119 -2.79 41.29 -5.91
C VAL A 119 -2.14 40.67 -7.16
N ALA A 120 -1.13 41.34 -7.72
CA ALA A 120 -0.38 40.82 -8.86
C ALA A 120 0.35 39.50 -8.52
N LEU A 121 0.98 39.43 -7.35
CA LEU A 121 1.63 38.20 -6.86
C LEU A 121 0.60 37.08 -6.67
N PHE A 122 -0.56 37.38 -6.10
CA PHE A 122 -1.65 36.40 -5.90
C PHE A 122 -2.20 35.89 -7.23
N VAL A 123 -2.49 36.79 -8.17
CA VAL A 123 -2.96 36.41 -9.53
C VAL A 123 -1.90 35.58 -10.26
N SER A 124 -0.63 35.99 -10.17
CA SER A 124 0.48 35.21 -10.75
C SER A 124 0.58 33.81 -10.12
N SER A 125 0.40 33.69 -8.82
CA SER A 125 0.38 32.39 -8.13
C SER A 125 -0.80 31.53 -8.59
N LEU A 126 -1.99 32.10 -8.76
CA LEU A 126 -3.16 31.40 -9.31
C LEU A 126 -2.95 30.96 -10.77
N ALA A 127 -2.23 31.75 -11.56
CA ALA A 127 -1.90 31.40 -12.93
C ALA A 127 -0.97 30.17 -13.05
N LEU A 128 -0.24 29.83 -11.98
CA LEU A 128 0.59 28.63 -11.91
C LEU A 128 -0.23 27.34 -11.64
N LEU A 129 -1.44 27.46 -11.05
CA LEU A 129 -2.27 26.30 -10.68
C LEU A 129 -2.52 25.30 -11.84
N PRO A 130 -2.79 25.73 -13.09
CA PRO A 130 -2.99 24.79 -14.19
C PRO A 130 -1.74 23.99 -14.59
N PHE A 131 -0.56 24.48 -14.21
CA PHE A 131 0.74 23.83 -14.48
C PHE A 131 1.17 22.88 -13.36
N ILE A 132 0.54 22.97 -12.20
CA ILE A 132 0.83 22.10 -11.06
C ILE A 132 -0.06 20.88 -11.18
N GLY A 133 0.54 19.69 -11.31
CA GLY A 133 -0.16 18.42 -11.24
C GLY A 133 -0.79 18.20 -9.86
N THR A 134 -1.92 17.51 -9.83
CA THR A 134 -2.56 17.11 -8.57
C THR A 134 -2.37 15.62 -8.35
N GLU A 135 -1.81 15.25 -7.23
CA GLU A 135 -1.61 13.86 -6.81
C GLU A 135 -2.13 13.70 -5.39
N PHE A 136 -2.88 12.62 -5.13
CA PHE A 136 -3.45 12.40 -3.79
C PHE A 136 -2.37 12.01 -2.77
N LEU A 137 -1.51 11.09 -3.17
CA LEU A 137 -0.35 10.67 -2.39
C LEU A 137 0.79 10.37 -3.38
N PRO A 138 1.89 11.12 -3.32
CA PRO A 138 3.02 10.87 -4.20
C PRO A 138 3.66 9.52 -3.86
N VAL A 139 4.21 8.87 -4.88
CA VAL A 139 4.98 7.65 -4.69
C VAL A 139 6.26 8.01 -3.96
N SER A 140 6.37 7.58 -2.70
CA SER A 140 7.61 7.72 -1.94
C SER A 140 8.64 6.70 -2.44
N ASP A 141 9.89 7.12 -2.46
CA ASP A 141 10.99 6.22 -2.74
C ASP A 141 11.33 5.38 -1.50
N GLU A 142 10.87 4.14 -1.49
CA GLU A 142 11.09 3.19 -0.39
C GLU A 142 12.26 2.24 -0.66
N SER A 143 13.08 2.53 -1.68
CA SER A 143 14.21 1.70 -2.12
C SER A 143 13.80 0.26 -2.48
N GLN A 144 12.56 0.05 -2.90
CA GLN A 144 12.08 -1.27 -3.31
C GLN A 144 10.92 -1.16 -4.30
N PHE A 145 10.93 -2.01 -5.29
CA PHE A 145 9.77 -2.22 -6.16
C PHE A 145 9.57 -3.71 -6.42
N ARG A 146 8.39 -4.07 -6.90
CA ARG A 146 8.06 -5.46 -7.20
C ARG A 146 7.64 -5.63 -8.64
N ILE A 147 7.98 -6.78 -9.20
CA ILE A 147 7.48 -7.23 -10.49
C ILE A 147 6.63 -8.48 -10.23
N VAL A 148 5.36 -8.39 -10.57
CA VAL A 148 4.44 -9.54 -10.51
C VAL A 148 4.41 -10.17 -11.89
N LEU A 149 4.91 -11.40 -11.99
CA LEU A 149 4.91 -12.18 -13.21
C LEU A 149 3.71 -13.13 -13.20
N ARG A 150 2.95 -13.14 -14.27
CA ARG A 150 1.84 -14.07 -14.50
C ARG A 150 2.00 -14.74 -15.85
N ALA A 151 2.39 -16.01 -15.83
CA ALA A 151 2.42 -16.87 -16.99
C ALA A 151 1.01 -17.39 -17.33
N PRO A 152 0.82 -18.03 -18.47
CA PRO A 152 -0.46 -18.66 -18.82
C PRO A 152 -0.93 -19.64 -17.74
N VAL A 153 -2.22 -19.59 -17.45
CA VAL A 153 -2.87 -20.49 -16.47
C VAL A 153 -2.60 -21.96 -16.83
N GLY A 154 -2.23 -22.76 -15.81
CA GLY A 154 -1.87 -24.16 -16.00
C GLY A 154 -0.38 -24.41 -16.27
N GLN A 155 0.45 -23.36 -16.36
CA GLN A 155 1.89 -23.53 -16.46
C GLN A 155 2.47 -24.17 -15.19
N ARG A 156 3.40 -25.08 -15.36
CA ARG A 156 4.10 -25.74 -14.26
C ARG A 156 5.08 -24.78 -13.59
N VAL A 157 5.25 -24.95 -12.28
CA VAL A 157 6.10 -24.07 -11.45
C VAL A 157 7.56 -24.06 -11.92
N GLU A 158 8.09 -25.19 -12.38
CA GLU A 158 9.48 -25.29 -12.84
C GLU A 158 9.74 -24.32 -14.01
N LYS A 159 8.84 -24.29 -15.00
CA LYS A 159 8.94 -23.34 -16.10
C LYS A 159 8.81 -21.87 -15.65
N THR A 160 7.98 -21.62 -14.64
CA THR A 160 7.85 -20.27 -14.08
C THR A 160 9.14 -19.86 -13.35
N VAL A 161 9.77 -20.78 -12.65
CA VAL A 161 11.08 -20.55 -11.99
C VAL A 161 12.17 -20.21 -13.01
N ASP A 162 12.24 -20.96 -14.13
CA ASP A 162 13.20 -20.67 -15.21
C ASP A 162 12.98 -19.27 -15.82
N GLN A 163 11.72 -18.89 -16.02
CA GLN A 163 11.38 -17.54 -16.49
C GLN A 163 11.79 -16.45 -15.49
N VAL A 164 11.57 -16.69 -14.20
CA VAL A 164 11.97 -15.77 -13.13
C VAL A 164 13.49 -15.61 -13.08
N ALA A 165 14.23 -16.71 -13.18
CA ALA A 165 15.70 -16.69 -13.21
C ALA A 165 16.24 -15.82 -14.36
N GLU A 166 15.60 -15.89 -15.53
CA GLU A 166 15.99 -15.07 -16.68
C GLU A 166 15.65 -13.59 -16.45
N VAL A 167 14.50 -13.28 -15.82
CA VAL A 167 14.17 -11.91 -15.41
C VAL A 167 15.20 -11.37 -14.41
N GLU A 168 15.56 -12.16 -13.40
CA GLU A 168 16.59 -11.77 -12.43
C GLU A 168 17.94 -11.50 -13.08
N ARG A 169 18.33 -12.32 -14.08
CA ARG A 169 19.57 -12.11 -14.83
C ARG A 169 19.56 -10.75 -15.53
N VAL A 170 18.46 -10.42 -16.21
CA VAL A 170 18.31 -9.13 -16.91
C VAL A 170 18.29 -7.96 -15.93
N LEU A 171 17.64 -8.12 -14.77
CA LEU A 171 17.65 -7.09 -13.73
C LEU A 171 19.06 -6.80 -13.22
N ARG A 172 19.86 -7.85 -12.95
CA ARG A 172 21.28 -7.71 -12.53
C ARG A 172 22.17 -7.10 -13.61
N GLU A 173 21.83 -7.30 -14.88
CA GLU A 173 22.56 -6.69 -16.00
C GLU A 173 22.23 -5.20 -16.18
N LYS A 174 20.96 -4.82 -15.96
CA LYS A 174 20.45 -3.46 -16.23
C LYS A 174 20.57 -2.52 -15.05
N ILE A 175 20.56 -3.05 -13.83
CA ILE A 175 20.71 -2.25 -12.61
C ILE A 175 22.16 -2.35 -12.17
N PRO A 176 22.89 -1.23 -12.12
CA PRO A 176 24.27 -1.22 -11.65
C PRO A 176 24.41 -1.80 -10.24
N PRO A 177 25.51 -2.48 -9.92
CA PRO A 177 25.74 -3.08 -8.61
C PRO A 177 25.75 -2.08 -7.44
N ASP A 178 26.05 -0.82 -7.71
CA ASP A 178 26.03 0.28 -6.73
C ASP A 178 24.62 0.78 -6.41
N GLU A 179 23.60 0.45 -7.23
CA GLU A 179 22.20 0.79 -7.00
C GLU A 179 21.35 -0.40 -6.54
N LEU A 180 21.81 -1.65 -6.77
CA LEU A 180 21.09 -2.89 -6.43
C LEU A 180 21.58 -3.47 -5.11
N GLU A 181 20.69 -3.66 -4.14
CA GLU A 181 21.01 -4.33 -2.88
C GLU A 181 20.73 -5.83 -2.94
N ALA A 182 19.51 -6.21 -3.31
CA ALA A 182 19.11 -7.61 -3.39
C ALA A 182 17.93 -7.81 -4.35
N ILE A 183 17.78 -9.05 -4.83
CA ILE A 183 16.57 -9.52 -5.51
C ILE A 183 16.09 -10.76 -4.78
N ALA A 184 14.79 -10.78 -4.43
CA ALA A 184 14.14 -11.92 -3.81
C ALA A 184 12.89 -12.29 -4.59
N SER A 185 12.77 -13.56 -4.97
CA SER A 185 11.64 -14.05 -5.76
C SER A 185 10.84 -15.11 -4.99
N SER A 186 9.52 -15.02 -5.08
CA SER A 186 8.58 -16.01 -4.53
C SER A 186 7.71 -16.54 -5.65
N THR A 187 7.96 -17.77 -6.09
CA THR A 187 7.31 -18.38 -7.23
C THR A 187 6.38 -19.52 -6.79
N GLY A 188 5.16 -19.53 -7.31
CA GLY A 188 4.20 -20.62 -7.11
C GLY A 188 3.65 -20.74 -5.69
N VAL A 189 4.06 -19.90 -4.76
CA VAL A 189 3.60 -19.95 -3.37
C VAL A 189 2.24 -19.29 -3.25
N LEU A 190 1.24 -20.08 -2.87
CA LEU A 190 -0.08 -19.56 -2.56
C LEU A 190 -0.04 -18.69 -1.29
N ALA A 191 -0.71 -17.57 -1.36
CA ALA A 191 -0.89 -16.70 -0.20
C ALA A 191 -1.77 -17.38 0.85
N GLN A 192 -1.30 -17.44 2.10
CA GLN A 192 -2.03 -18.06 3.21
C GLN A 192 -2.24 -17.08 4.35
N GLY A 193 -3.41 -17.18 5.01
CA GLY A 193 -3.73 -16.37 6.17
C GLY A 193 -3.68 -14.87 5.89
N ARG A 194 -3.10 -14.10 6.81
CA ARG A 194 -2.98 -12.64 6.68
C ARG A 194 -2.06 -12.19 5.54
N SER A 195 -1.12 -13.04 5.13
CA SER A 195 -0.22 -12.73 4.00
C SER A 195 -0.96 -12.72 2.66
N SER A 196 -2.15 -13.34 2.55
CA SER A 196 -2.96 -13.34 1.34
C SER A 196 -3.42 -11.95 0.89
N LEU A 197 -3.51 -11.01 1.83
CA LEU A 197 -3.88 -9.61 1.53
C LEU A 197 -2.80 -8.86 0.72
N PHE A 198 -1.55 -9.29 0.82
CA PHE A 198 -0.39 -8.59 0.25
C PHE A 198 0.37 -9.41 -0.78
N ASN A 199 0.06 -10.69 -0.93
CA ASN A 199 0.71 -11.56 -1.89
C ASN A 199 -0.23 -11.81 -3.09
N PRO A 200 0.12 -11.32 -4.30
CA PRO A 200 -0.68 -11.50 -5.51
C PRO A 200 -0.53 -12.88 -6.16
N ASN A 201 0.27 -13.80 -5.60
CA ASN A 201 0.42 -15.13 -6.15
C ASN A 201 -0.88 -15.93 -6.04
N THR A 202 -1.31 -16.48 -7.16
CA THR A 202 -2.54 -17.25 -7.29
C THR A 202 -2.30 -18.73 -7.62
N GLY A 203 -1.07 -19.11 -7.96
CA GLY A 203 -0.73 -20.50 -8.27
C GLY A 203 0.67 -20.67 -8.86
N PRO A 204 0.97 -21.88 -9.37
CA PRO A 204 2.28 -22.26 -9.91
C PRO A 204 2.78 -21.38 -11.05
N HIS A 205 1.86 -20.73 -11.77
CA HIS A 205 2.11 -19.88 -12.93
C HIS A 205 2.41 -18.41 -12.54
N THR A 206 2.47 -18.09 -11.25
CA THR A 206 2.66 -16.73 -10.76
C THR A 206 3.93 -16.60 -9.92
N SER A 207 4.57 -15.43 -10.00
CA SER A 207 5.73 -15.09 -9.18
C SER A 207 5.72 -13.61 -8.80
N VAL A 208 6.28 -13.32 -7.62
CA VAL A 208 6.58 -11.96 -7.16
C VAL A 208 8.09 -11.82 -7.04
N ILE A 209 8.66 -10.94 -7.82
CA ILE A 209 10.07 -10.59 -7.80
C ILE A 209 10.19 -9.25 -7.07
N SER A 210 10.78 -9.24 -5.89
CA SER A 210 11.05 -8.04 -5.10
C SER A 210 12.47 -7.58 -5.36
N VAL A 211 12.61 -6.35 -5.83
CA VAL A 211 13.90 -5.72 -6.11
C VAL A 211 14.16 -4.70 -5.02
N TYR A 212 15.23 -4.89 -4.28
CA TYR A 212 15.67 -3.99 -3.22
C TYR A 212 16.83 -3.15 -3.73
N LEU A 213 16.72 -1.85 -3.57
CA LEU A 213 17.69 -0.86 -4.03
C LEU A 213 18.44 -0.29 -2.84
N VAL A 214 19.65 0.17 -3.09
CA VAL A 214 20.42 0.92 -2.11
C VAL A 214 19.65 2.19 -1.70
N SER A 215 19.87 2.67 -0.47
CA SER A 215 19.21 3.89 0.06
C SER A 215 19.26 5.07 -0.92
N PRO A 216 18.21 5.90 -1.01
CA PRO A 216 18.12 7.03 -1.94
C PRO A 216 19.33 7.98 -1.86
N ASP A 217 19.90 8.15 -0.67
CA ASP A 217 21.06 9.03 -0.43
C ASP A 217 22.35 8.52 -1.09
N ARG A 218 22.42 7.23 -1.45
CA ARG A 218 23.60 6.57 -1.99
C ARG A 218 23.50 6.25 -3.48
N ARG A 219 22.37 6.54 -4.14
CA ARG A 219 22.15 6.29 -5.57
C ARG A 219 21.73 7.56 -6.30
N ARG A 220 21.93 7.57 -7.61
CA ARG A 220 21.65 8.76 -8.45
C ARG A 220 20.20 8.77 -8.98
N ARG A 221 19.69 7.59 -9.33
CA ARG A 221 18.36 7.44 -9.92
C ARG A 221 17.34 7.13 -8.83
N ASN A 222 16.14 7.69 -8.94
CA ASN A 222 15.05 7.31 -8.04
C ASN A 222 14.49 5.92 -8.43
N GLN A 223 13.77 5.31 -7.51
CA GLN A 223 13.17 3.98 -7.66
C GLN A 223 12.30 3.85 -8.91
N VAL A 224 11.49 4.87 -9.23
CA VAL A 224 10.57 4.86 -10.39
C VAL A 224 11.36 4.96 -11.69
N GLU A 225 12.43 5.73 -11.73
CA GLU A 225 13.33 5.82 -12.88
C GLU A 225 14.00 4.49 -13.19
N ILE A 226 14.53 3.81 -12.16
CA ILE A 226 15.14 2.48 -12.32
C ILE A 226 14.09 1.49 -12.82
N MET A 227 12.92 1.45 -12.19
CA MET A 227 11.82 0.58 -12.57
C MET A 227 11.41 0.79 -14.04
N ASN A 228 11.27 2.04 -14.47
CA ASN A 228 10.91 2.37 -15.85
C ASN A 228 12.02 2.06 -16.85
N ALA A 229 13.29 2.16 -16.46
CA ALA A 229 14.42 1.82 -17.32
C ALA A 229 14.51 0.31 -17.59
N VAL A 230 14.21 -0.53 -16.61
CA VAL A 230 14.26 -2.00 -16.76
C VAL A 230 13.02 -2.58 -17.44
N ARG A 231 11.86 -1.93 -17.33
CA ARG A 231 10.57 -2.38 -17.85
C ARG A 231 10.60 -2.85 -19.31
N PRO A 232 11.11 -2.09 -20.28
CA PRO A 232 11.09 -2.52 -21.70
C PRO A 232 11.90 -3.78 -21.95
N SER A 233 13.01 -3.95 -21.22
CA SER A 233 13.87 -5.11 -21.36
C SER A 233 13.22 -6.38 -20.79
N VAL A 234 12.57 -6.25 -19.64
CA VAL A 234 11.92 -7.37 -18.93
C VAL A 234 10.67 -7.83 -19.68
N VAL A 235 9.79 -6.88 -20.08
CA VAL A 235 8.53 -7.23 -20.77
C VAL A 235 8.76 -7.94 -22.12
N LYS A 236 9.86 -7.64 -22.80
CA LYS A 236 10.20 -8.26 -24.10
C LYS A 236 10.69 -9.72 -23.99
N LEU A 237 11.09 -10.17 -22.79
CA LEU A 237 11.68 -11.51 -22.62
C LEU A 237 10.71 -12.64 -23.00
N PHE A 238 9.46 -12.50 -22.57
CA PHE A 238 8.47 -13.57 -22.70
C PHE A 238 7.16 -13.04 -23.28
N PRO A 239 6.95 -13.08 -24.60
CA PRO A 239 5.68 -12.76 -25.19
C PRO A 239 4.57 -13.69 -24.64
N GLY A 240 3.46 -13.11 -24.18
CA GLY A 240 2.35 -13.85 -23.58
C GLY A 240 2.43 -14.10 -22.07
N VAL A 241 3.52 -13.66 -21.42
CA VAL A 241 3.62 -13.57 -19.95
C VAL A 241 3.30 -12.15 -19.53
N ALA A 242 2.30 -11.99 -18.69
CA ALA A 242 1.95 -10.68 -18.16
C ALA A 242 2.91 -10.30 -17.01
N MET A 243 3.42 -9.08 -17.06
CA MET A 243 4.32 -8.55 -16.06
C MET A 243 3.84 -7.19 -15.59
N PHE A 244 3.64 -7.06 -14.29
CA PHE A 244 3.14 -5.84 -13.65
C PHE A 244 4.21 -5.28 -12.74
N PHE A 245 4.43 -3.98 -12.83
CA PHE A 245 5.43 -3.28 -12.04
C PHE A 245 4.73 -2.47 -10.95
N ASP A 246 4.97 -2.84 -9.70
CA ASP A 246 4.45 -2.16 -8.52
C ASP A 246 5.57 -1.39 -7.83
N PRO A 247 5.53 -0.05 -7.84
CA PRO A 247 6.54 0.76 -7.17
C PRO A 247 6.51 0.61 -5.64
N GLY A 248 5.55 -0.12 -5.08
CA GLY A 248 5.43 -0.30 -3.64
C GLY A 248 4.80 0.91 -2.96
N GLY A 249 5.18 1.12 -1.72
CA GLY A 249 4.67 2.19 -0.85
C GLY A 249 3.76 1.66 0.25
N LEU A 250 4.26 1.65 1.49
CA LEU A 250 3.46 1.21 2.65
C LEU A 250 2.21 2.07 2.81
N VAL A 251 2.35 3.38 2.66
CA VAL A 251 1.25 4.34 2.74
C VAL A 251 0.20 4.04 1.67
N LYS A 252 0.63 3.79 0.43
CA LYS A 252 -0.27 3.43 -0.67
C LYS A 252 -1.01 2.12 -0.39
N ARG A 253 -0.33 1.09 0.12
CA ARG A 253 -0.96 -0.19 0.48
C ARG A 253 -2.01 -0.05 1.57
N VAL A 254 -1.72 0.72 2.61
CA VAL A 254 -2.64 0.94 3.73
C VAL A 254 -3.85 1.76 3.28
N THR A 255 -3.63 2.81 2.51
CA THR A 255 -4.71 3.70 2.06
C THR A 255 -5.56 3.13 0.94
N SER A 256 -5.02 2.18 0.16
CA SER A 256 -5.73 1.51 -0.93
C SER A 256 -6.40 0.19 -0.52
N PHE A 257 -6.50 -0.12 0.79
CA PHE A 257 -7.04 -1.39 1.30
C PHE A 257 -6.46 -2.64 0.61
N GLY A 258 -5.15 -2.61 0.33
CA GLY A 258 -4.46 -3.71 -0.34
C GLY A 258 -4.52 -3.67 -1.86
N SER A 259 -5.26 -2.76 -2.50
CA SER A 259 -5.11 -2.49 -3.92
C SER A 259 -3.72 -1.91 -4.19
N GLN A 260 -2.96 -2.58 -5.03
CA GLN A 260 -1.60 -2.16 -5.38
C GLN A 260 -1.58 -1.15 -6.54
N LYS A 261 -2.75 -0.81 -7.06
CA LYS A 261 -2.90 -0.06 -8.31
C LYS A 261 -3.61 1.26 -8.09
N SER A 262 -3.27 2.25 -8.90
CA SER A 262 -3.74 3.63 -8.72
C SER A 262 -5.16 3.85 -9.23
N ILE A 263 -5.64 3.02 -10.15
CA ILE A 263 -7.00 3.08 -10.71
C ILE A 263 -7.55 1.66 -10.70
N ASP A 264 -8.73 1.49 -10.14
CA ASP A 264 -9.48 0.24 -10.17
C ASP A 264 -10.81 0.46 -10.90
N VAL A 265 -11.05 -0.31 -11.97
CA VAL A 265 -12.34 -0.35 -12.65
C VAL A 265 -13.08 -1.59 -12.18
N GLU A 266 -14.10 -1.40 -11.37
CA GLU A 266 -14.87 -2.47 -10.78
C GLU A 266 -16.12 -2.75 -11.63
N ILE A 267 -16.26 -4.00 -12.06
CA ILE A 267 -17.41 -4.47 -12.84
C ILE A 267 -18.20 -5.42 -11.96
N TYR A 268 -19.44 -5.05 -11.68
CA TYR A 268 -20.35 -5.83 -10.83
C TYR A 268 -21.32 -6.63 -11.69
N GLY A 269 -21.52 -7.89 -11.37
CA GLY A 269 -22.49 -8.74 -12.08
C GLY A 269 -22.46 -10.18 -11.61
N TYR A 270 -23.54 -10.90 -11.86
CA TYR A 270 -23.65 -12.33 -11.55
C TYR A 270 -23.33 -13.21 -12.76
N ASP A 271 -23.50 -12.67 -13.98
CA ASP A 271 -23.27 -13.37 -15.24
C ASP A 271 -21.81 -13.21 -15.67
N PHE A 272 -21.09 -14.31 -15.68
CA PHE A 272 -19.66 -14.33 -15.98
C PHE A 272 -19.36 -14.04 -17.46
N GLU A 273 -20.20 -14.48 -18.37
CA GLU A 273 -19.95 -14.29 -19.81
C GLU A 273 -20.18 -12.83 -20.22
N LYS A 274 -21.25 -12.23 -19.72
CA LYS A 274 -21.49 -10.78 -19.93
C LYS A 274 -20.37 -9.93 -19.30
N ALA A 275 -19.92 -10.30 -18.09
CA ALA A 275 -18.82 -9.60 -17.44
C ALA A 275 -17.52 -9.70 -18.26
N ARG A 276 -17.22 -10.84 -18.86
CA ARG A 276 -16.04 -11.03 -19.72
C ARG A 276 -16.08 -10.08 -20.92
N THR A 277 -17.21 -9.96 -21.61
CA THR A 277 -17.36 -9.06 -22.75
C THR A 277 -17.12 -7.61 -22.34
N VAL A 278 -17.70 -7.17 -21.22
CA VAL A 278 -17.51 -5.81 -20.71
C VAL A 278 -16.07 -5.55 -20.29
N ILE A 279 -15.41 -6.54 -19.66
CA ILE A 279 -14.00 -6.45 -19.29
C ILE A 279 -13.10 -6.25 -20.52
N GLN A 280 -13.33 -7.03 -21.58
CA GLN A 280 -12.57 -6.91 -22.83
C GLN A 280 -12.74 -5.53 -23.47
N GLN A 281 -13.98 -5.03 -23.57
CA GLN A 281 -14.23 -3.67 -24.05
C GLN A 281 -13.55 -2.59 -23.20
N ALA A 282 -13.59 -2.74 -21.87
CA ALA A 282 -12.91 -1.83 -20.97
C ALA A 282 -11.39 -1.84 -21.17
N GLN A 283 -10.79 -3.04 -21.34
CA GLN A 283 -9.36 -3.17 -21.63
C GLN A 283 -8.98 -2.50 -22.96
N GLU A 284 -9.75 -2.71 -24.03
CA GLU A 284 -9.52 -2.07 -25.34
C GLU A 284 -9.55 -0.54 -25.24
N ILE A 285 -10.47 0.02 -24.46
CA ILE A 285 -10.56 1.48 -24.24
C ILE A 285 -9.34 1.94 -23.45
N MET A 286 -8.97 1.23 -22.37
CA MET A 286 -7.84 1.61 -21.53
C MET A 286 -6.51 1.55 -22.28
N HIS A 287 -6.30 0.57 -23.17
CA HIS A 287 -5.11 0.46 -24.00
C HIS A 287 -4.92 1.65 -24.97
N LYS A 288 -6.01 2.34 -25.35
CA LYS A 288 -5.96 3.51 -26.21
C LYS A 288 -5.61 4.79 -25.47
N ILE A 289 -5.62 4.78 -24.13
CA ILE A 289 -5.32 5.97 -23.31
C ILE A 289 -3.81 6.08 -23.14
N PRO A 290 -3.16 7.16 -23.65
CA PRO A 290 -1.72 7.32 -23.50
C PRO A 290 -1.30 7.33 -22.03
N GLY A 291 -0.25 6.56 -21.68
CA GLY A 291 0.32 6.47 -20.35
C GLY A 291 -0.38 5.50 -19.38
N MET A 292 -1.42 4.80 -19.80
CA MET A 292 -1.88 3.62 -19.09
C MET A 292 -0.97 2.43 -19.42
N ALA A 293 -0.44 1.80 -18.39
CA ALA A 293 0.38 0.60 -18.48
C ALA A 293 -0.15 -0.47 -17.54
N ASP A 294 0.30 -1.72 -17.73
CA ASP A 294 0.02 -2.84 -16.83
C ASP A 294 -1.48 -3.06 -16.56
N ILE A 295 -2.28 -3.04 -17.63
CA ILE A 295 -3.73 -3.31 -17.56
C ILE A 295 -3.93 -4.80 -17.26
N GLU A 296 -4.49 -5.09 -16.09
CA GLU A 296 -4.69 -6.45 -15.61
C GLU A 296 -6.15 -6.70 -15.29
N VAL A 297 -6.58 -7.96 -15.42
CA VAL A 297 -7.86 -8.42 -14.89
C VAL A 297 -7.58 -9.22 -13.62
N SER A 298 -8.22 -8.86 -12.51
CA SER A 298 -8.02 -9.55 -11.22
C SER A 298 -8.54 -10.98 -11.23
N ARG A 299 -9.46 -11.27 -12.16
CA ARG A 299 -10.12 -12.56 -12.29
C ARG A 299 -9.35 -13.46 -13.24
N GLU A 300 -8.85 -14.57 -12.74
CA GLU A 300 -8.32 -15.67 -13.53
C GLU A 300 -9.41 -16.73 -13.71
N GLU A 301 -9.78 -16.96 -14.96
CA GLU A 301 -10.75 -17.96 -15.38
C GLU A 301 -10.02 -19.16 -15.96
N ASN A 302 -10.73 -20.29 -16.05
CA ASN A 302 -10.23 -21.51 -16.69
C ASN A 302 -8.99 -22.13 -16.02
N TYR A 303 -8.87 -21.93 -14.68
CA TYR A 303 -7.83 -22.64 -13.95
C TYR A 303 -8.14 -24.15 -13.95
N PRO A 304 -7.21 -25.00 -14.41
CA PRO A 304 -7.45 -26.44 -14.46
C PRO A 304 -7.56 -26.99 -13.04
N GLU A 305 -8.64 -27.67 -12.76
CA GLU A 305 -8.93 -28.32 -11.49
C GLU A 305 -9.34 -29.77 -11.68
N VAL A 306 -9.06 -30.60 -10.70
CA VAL A 306 -9.48 -32.01 -10.66
C VAL A 306 -10.54 -32.15 -9.59
N ASN A 307 -11.75 -32.40 -9.98
CA ASN A 307 -12.86 -32.69 -9.09
C ASN A 307 -12.89 -34.16 -8.72
N VAL A 308 -12.77 -34.44 -7.42
CA VAL A 308 -12.93 -35.78 -6.88
C VAL A 308 -14.41 -36.00 -6.55
N VAL A 309 -15.13 -36.69 -7.39
CA VAL A 309 -16.56 -36.97 -7.22
C VAL A 309 -16.72 -38.29 -6.48
N VAL A 310 -17.07 -38.22 -5.21
CA VAL A 310 -17.22 -39.38 -4.32
C VAL A 310 -18.57 -40.03 -4.54
N ASP A 311 -18.59 -41.38 -4.70
CA ASP A 311 -19.80 -42.21 -4.65
C ASP A 311 -20.20 -42.36 -3.16
N ARG A 312 -21.20 -41.58 -2.76
CA ARG A 312 -21.63 -41.49 -1.36
C ARG A 312 -22.19 -42.80 -0.81
N GLU A 313 -22.84 -43.59 -1.66
CA GLU A 313 -23.43 -44.87 -1.28
C GLU A 313 -22.32 -45.88 -0.95
N LYS A 314 -21.35 -46.03 -1.85
CA LYS A 314 -20.21 -46.91 -1.63
C LYS A 314 -19.36 -46.49 -0.44
N ALA A 315 -19.10 -45.15 -0.29
CA ALA A 315 -18.34 -44.65 0.82
C ALA A 315 -19.04 -44.94 2.17
N ALA A 316 -20.35 -44.73 2.25
CA ALA A 316 -21.14 -45.00 3.43
C ALA A 316 -21.15 -46.51 3.82
N LEU A 317 -21.22 -47.41 2.83
CA LEU A 317 -21.13 -48.85 3.10
C LEU A 317 -19.79 -49.27 3.74
N LEU A 318 -18.71 -48.54 3.39
CA LEU A 318 -17.38 -48.80 3.93
C LEU A 318 -17.06 -47.95 5.18
N GLY A 319 -18.03 -47.14 5.62
CA GLY A 319 -17.87 -46.25 6.77
C GLY A 319 -16.88 -45.11 6.57
N ILE A 320 -16.67 -44.69 5.33
CA ILE A 320 -15.76 -43.61 4.92
C ILE A 320 -16.60 -42.33 4.65
N SER A 321 -16.26 -41.25 5.28
CA SER A 321 -16.90 -39.95 5.05
C SER A 321 -16.24 -39.17 3.91
N GLU A 322 -16.98 -38.21 3.33
CA GLU A 322 -16.39 -37.27 2.33
C GLU A 322 -15.22 -36.47 2.94
N THR A 323 -15.27 -36.19 4.25
CA THR A 323 -14.17 -35.52 4.96
C THR A 323 -12.91 -36.37 4.99
N ASP A 324 -13.04 -37.69 5.19
CA ASP A 324 -11.91 -38.60 5.16
C ASP A 324 -11.26 -38.64 3.78
N VAL A 325 -12.08 -38.70 2.73
CA VAL A 325 -11.59 -38.60 1.34
C VAL A 325 -10.86 -37.30 1.10
N ALA A 326 -11.47 -36.15 1.47
CA ALA A 326 -10.87 -34.85 1.29
C ALA A 326 -9.52 -34.70 2.05
N ASN A 327 -9.47 -35.22 3.27
CA ASN A 327 -8.25 -35.20 4.09
C ASN A 327 -7.17 -36.11 3.48
N ALA A 328 -7.51 -37.29 3.00
CA ALA A 328 -6.54 -38.21 2.39
C ALA A 328 -5.97 -37.64 1.09
N VAL A 329 -6.81 -37.07 0.20
CA VAL A 329 -6.35 -36.41 -1.03
C VAL A 329 -5.48 -35.22 -0.71
N ARG A 330 -5.88 -34.36 0.23
CA ARG A 330 -5.11 -33.21 0.68
C ARG A 330 -3.76 -33.61 1.24
N PHE A 331 -3.73 -34.60 2.13
CA PHE A 331 -2.50 -35.12 2.71
C PHE A 331 -1.56 -35.68 1.64
N SER A 332 -2.09 -36.47 0.71
CA SER A 332 -1.30 -37.05 -0.38
C SER A 332 -0.64 -36.01 -1.28
N ARG A 333 -1.26 -34.82 -1.46
CA ARG A 333 -0.74 -33.77 -2.35
C ARG A 333 0.10 -32.72 -1.61
N ASN A 334 -0.35 -32.26 -0.46
CA ASN A 334 0.23 -31.13 0.26
C ASN A 334 0.94 -31.53 1.56
N GLY A 335 0.81 -32.79 2.00
CA GLY A 335 1.29 -33.21 3.31
C GLY A 335 0.48 -32.62 4.46
N ASN A 336 1.00 -32.80 5.68
CA ASN A 336 0.36 -32.31 6.91
C ASN A 336 0.79 -30.88 7.30
N GLY A 337 1.88 -30.36 6.75
CA GLY A 337 2.55 -29.16 7.25
C GLY A 337 1.70 -27.88 7.26
N GLN A 338 0.66 -27.80 6.44
CA GLN A 338 -0.19 -26.61 6.33
C GLN A 338 -1.49 -26.68 7.11
N THR A 339 -1.95 -27.89 7.45
CA THR A 339 -3.30 -28.07 8.00
C THR A 339 -3.31 -28.68 9.38
N ASP A 340 -2.34 -29.52 9.68
CA ASP A 340 -2.18 -30.17 10.98
C ASP A 340 -0.66 -30.36 11.25
N PRO A 341 0.06 -29.24 11.45
CA PRO A 341 1.49 -29.30 11.64
C PRO A 341 1.80 -29.99 12.97
N ILE A 342 2.60 -31.05 12.91
CA ILE A 342 3.15 -31.67 14.10
C ILE A 342 4.38 -30.87 14.49
N ILE A 343 4.38 -30.33 15.70
CA ILE A 343 5.48 -29.52 16.23
C ILE A 343 6.27 -30.38 17.21
N TYR A 344 7.56 -30.54 16.98
CA TYR A 344 8.51 -31.09 17.91
C TYR A 344 9.28 -29.96 18.56
N THR A 345 9.20 -29.86 19.88
CA THR A 345 10.00 -28.91 20.66
C THR A 345 11.23 -29.63 21.18
N ASP A 346 12.41 -29.16 20.79
CA ASP A 346 13.68 -29.73 21.27
C ASP A 346 13.86 -29.44 22.77
N PRO A 347 13.94 -30.48 23.61
CA PRO A 347 14.05 -30.28 25.05
C PRO A 347 15.39 -29.67 25.50
N GLN A 348 16.41 -29.62 24.61
CA GLN A 348 17.73 -29.10 24.97
C GLN A 348 17.82 -27.58 24.77
N ASN A 349 17.18 -27.04 23.74
CA ASN A 349 17.31 -25.61 23.35
C ASN A 349 15.96 -24.88 23.28
N GLY A 350 14.82 -25.58 23.39
CA GLY A 350 13.48 -25.00 23.31
C GLY A 350 13.05 -24.62 21.88
N ASN A 351 13.81 -24.98 20.85
CA ASN A 351 13.45 -24.68 19.47
C ASN A 351 12.32 -25.58 19.00
N GLU A 352 11.41 -25.01 18.21
CA GLU A 352 10.30 -25.69 17.58
C GLU A 352 10.65 -26.10 16.15
N TYR A 353 10.44 -27.37 15.84
CA TYR A 353 10.63 -27.93 14.50
C TYR A 353 9.32 -28.53 14.00
N TYR A 354 8.97 -28.22 12.74
CA TYR A 354 7.80 -28.80 12.10
C TYR A 354 8.13 -30.17 11.53
N ILE A 355 7.39 -31.20 11.94
CA ILE A 355 7.46 -32.51 11.31
C ILE A 355 6.44 -32.55 10.20
N SER A 356 6.93 -32.57 8.96
CA SER A 356 6.09 -32.61 7.75
C SER A 356 6.25 -33.94 7.04
N ALA A 357 5.14 -34.57 6.69
CA ALA A 357 5.10 -35.80 5.93
C ALA A 357 4.27 -35.58 4.64
N TRP A 358 4.78 -36.05 3.54
CA TRP A 358 4.10 -36.06 2.25
C TRP A 358 4.51 -37.25 1.40
N LEU A 359 3.76 -37.56 0.35
CA LEU A 359 4.15 -38.58 -0.60
C LEU A 359 5.42 -38.19 -1.35
N ALA A 360 6.24 -39.17 -1.71
CA ALA A 360 7.42 -38.97 -2.54
C ALA A 360 7.05 -38.23 -3.85
N GLU A 361 8.00 -37.46 -4.36
CA GLU A 361 7.76 -36.55 -5.51
C GLU A 361 7.25 -37.29 -6.76
N GLU A 362 7.77 -38.49 -7.02
CA GLU A 362 7.35 -39.37 -8.09
C GLU A 362 5.87 -39.73 -8.05
N HIS A 363 5.28 -39.87 -6.85
CA HIS A 363 3.86 -40.16 -6.63
C HIS A 363 2.97 -38.92 -6.57
N ARG A 364 3.55 -37.71 -6.68
CA ARG A 364 2.80 -36.46 -6.69
C ARG A 364 2.69 -35.80 -8.07
N LYS A 365 3.49 -36.24 -9.05
CA LYS A 365 3.54 -35.62 -10.39
C LYS A 365 2.39 -36.02 -11.31
N ASP A 366 1.78 -37.18 -11.06
CA ASP A 366 0.75 -37.75 -11.93
C ASP A 366 -0.65 -37.64 -11.28
N LEU A 367 -1.64 -37.42 -12.12
CA LEU A 367 -3.06 -37.48 -11.72
C LEU A 367 -3.50 -38.85 -11.28
N THR A 368 -2.98 -39.90 -11.92
CA THR A 368 -3.24 -41.29 -11.56
C THR A 368 -2.84 -41.64 -10.14
N ALA A 369 -1.84 -40.91 -9.58
CA ALA A 369 -1.45 -41.04 -8.19
C ALA A 369 -2.59 -40.71 -7.20
N ILE A 370 -3.51 -39.81 -7.59
CA ILE A 370 -4.69 -39.49 -6.78
C ILE A 370 -5.64 -40.70 -6.70
N GLU A 371 -5.82 -41.43 -7.80
CA GLU A 371 -6.66 -42.62 -7.84
C GLU A 371 -6.18 -43.74 -6.89
N HIS A 372 -4.85 -43.76 -6.65
CA HIS A 372 -4.19 -44.73 -5.79
C HIS A 372 -4.04 -44.30 -4.35
N VAL A 373 -4.62 -43.17 -3.95
CA VAL A 373 -4.64 -42.75 -2.55
C VAL A 373 -5.35 -43.78 -1.69
N LEU A 374 -4.71 -44.24 -0.62
CA LEU A 374 -5.24 -45.17 0.32
C LEU A 374 -6.13 -44.46 1.35
N LEU A 375 -7.33 -45.03 1.52
CA LEU A 375 -8.28 -44.68 2.57
C LEU A 375 -8.41 -45.88 3.53
N THR A 376 -8.73 -45.63 4.78
CA THR A 376 -8.92 -46.67 5.77
C THR A 376 -10.42 -46.80 6.06
N THR A 377 -10.97 -47.97 5.91
CA THR A 377 -12.34 -48.27 6.30
C THR A 377 -12.51 -48.23 7.80
N LYS A 378 -13.74 -48.20 8.29
CA LYS A 378 -14.06 -48.28 9.71
C LYS A 378 -13.51 -49.54 10.39
N ASN A 379 -13.32 -50.62 9.65
CA ASN A 379 -12.76 -51.88 10.14
C ASN A 379 -11.25 -51.95 10.02
N GLY A 380 -10.56 -50.88 9.59
CA GLY A 380 -9.11 -50.83 9.46
C GLY A 380 -8.58 -51.36 8.11
N GLU A 381 -9.43 -51.77 7.18
CA GLU A 381 -9.00 -52.28 5.87
C GLU A 381 -8.67 -51.13 4.91
N PRO A 382 -7.59 -51.23 4.12
CA PRO A 382 -7.21 -50.20 3.16
C PRO A 382 -8.05 -50.34 1.88
N VAL A 383 -8.56 -49.20 1.38
CA VAL A 383 -9.31 -49.10 0.11
C VAL A 383 -8.72 -47.99 -0.74
N LEU A 384 -8.55 -48.24 -2.01
CA LEU A 384 -8.09 -47.27 -2.99
C LEU A 384 -9.20 -46.26 -3.36
N LEU A 385 -8.84 -44.98 -3.48
CA LEU A 385 -9.76 -43.90 -3.80
C LEU A 385 -10.54 -44.19 -5.13
N LYS A 386 -9.91 -44.79 -6.14
CA LYS A 386 -10.55 -45.15 -7.42
C LYS A 386 -11.78 -46.05 -7.27
N ASN A 387 -11.89 -46.79 -6.16
CA ASN A 387 -13.04 -47.65 -5.88
C ASN A 387 -14.26 -46.85 -5.36
N LEU A 388 -14.00 -45.63 -4.84
CA LEU A 388 -14.98 -44.80 -4.16
C LEU A 388 -15.27 -43.49 -4.89
N ALA A 389 -14.37 -43.03 -5.76
CA ALA A 389 -14.49 -41.76 -6.41
C ALA A 389 -14.05 -41.77 -7.87
N THR A 390 -14.60 -40.87 -8.65
CA THR A 390 -14.22 -40.60 -10.03
C THR A 390 -13.56 -39.25 -10.15
N LEU A 391 -12.43 -39.19 -10.84
CA LEU A 391 -11.72 -37.93 -11.12
C LEU A 391 -12.33 -37.30 -12.39
N LYS A 392 -12.74 -36.02 -12.27
CA LYS A 392 -13.23 -35.24 -13.44
C LYS A 392 -12.37 -34.01 -13.58
N LEU A 393 -11.79 -33.81 -14.76
CA LEU A 393 -11.11 -32.57 -15.11
C LEU A 393 -12.15 -31.49 -15.34
N ASN A 394 -11.96 -30.34 -14.72
CA ASN A 394 -12.80 -29.18 -14.84
C ASN A 394 -11.94 -27.92 -14.96
N ALA A 395 -12.57 -26.80 -15.21
CA ALA A 395 -11.93 -25.51 -15.17
C ALA A 395 -12.80 -24.54 -14.36
N GLY A 396 -12.19 -23.84 -13.44
CA GLY A 396 -12.87 -22.92 -12.53
C GLY A 396 -12.13 -21.62 -12.32
N PRO A 397 -12.75 -20.63 -11.70
CA PRO A 397 -12.08 -19.42 -11.32
C PRO A 397 -11.19 -19.65 -10.07
N VAL A 398 -9.96 -19.19 -10.10
CA VAL A 398 -9.02 -19.30 -8.95
C VAL A 398 -9.55 -18.54 -7.74
N LYS A 399 -10.15 -17.37 -7.99
CA LYS A 399 -10.62 -16.45 -6.93
C LYS A 399 -11.96 -15.85 -7.31
N ILE A 400 -12.88 -15.82 -6.36
CA ILE A 400 -14.17 -15.15 -6.49
C ILE A 400 -14.20 -13.99 -5.47
N GLU A 401 -14.11 -12.78 -5.98
CA GLU A 401 -14.22 -11.57 -5.18
C GLU A 401 -15.67 -11.10 -5.08
N ARG A 402 -16.04 -10.63 -3.89
CA ARG A 402 -17.37 -10.04 -3.65
C ARG A 402 -17.22 -8.71 -2.93
N LYS A 403 -18.00 -7.72 -3.40
CA LYS A 403 -18.15 -6.42 -2.77
C LYS A 403 -19.63 -6.08 -2.71
N TYR A 404 -20.08 -5.61 -1.57
CA TYR A 404 -21.51 -5.38 -1.33
C TYR A 404 -22.40 -6.59 -1.69
N PHE A 405 -21.96 -7.79 -1.34
CA PHE A 405 -22.62 -9.09 -1.64
C PHE A 405 -22.72 -9.44 -3.13
N GLN A 406 -22.26 -8.60 -4.04
CA GLN A 406 -22.20 -8.87 -5.46
C GLN A 406 -20.82 -9.37 -5.88
N ARG A 407 -20.74 -10.21 -6.90
CA ARG A 407 -19.47 -10.60 -7.50
C ARG A 407 -18.86 -9.39 -8.19
N VAL A 408 -17.57 -9.18 -8.01
CA VAL A 408 -16.83 -8.10 -8.62
C VAL A 408 -15.67 -8.65 -9.42
N SER A 409 -15.44 -8.08 -10.59
CA SER A 409 -14.22 -8.27 -11.37
C SER A 409 -13.55 -6.92 -11.52
N THR A 410 -12.30 -6.83 -11.15
CA THR A 410 -11.55 -5.57 -11.14
C THR A 410 -10.54 -5.59 -12.28
N SER A 411 -10.52 -4.55 -13.10
CA SER A 411 -9.53 -4.33 -14.15
C SER A 411 -8.74 -3.05 -13.84
N PRO A 412 -7.65 -3.13 -13.08
CA PRO A 412 -6.86 -1.98 -12.71
C PRO A 412 -5.76 -1.69 -13.75
N PRO A 413 -5.73 -0.52 -14.38
CA PRO A 413 -4.55 -0.02 -15.07
C PRO A 413 -3.61 0.69 -14.09
N THR A 414 -2.33 0.73 -14.42
CA THR A 414 -1.34 1.57 -13.73
C THR A 414 -1.09 2.82 -14.59
N PRO A 415 -1.65 3.99 -14.26
CA PRO A 415 -1.38 5.22 -14.99
C PRO A 415 -0.05 5.82 -14.57
N SER A 416 0.61 6.53 -15.51
CA SER A 416 1.68 7.45 -15.14
C SER A 416 1.11 8.64 -14.35
N ALA A 417 1.92 9.28 -13.51
CA ALA A 417 1.51 10.42 -12.69
C ALA A 417 0.87 11.56 -13.51
N GLU A 418 1.32 11.77 -14.75
CA GLU A 418 0.81 12.79 -15.67
C GLU A 418 -0.66 12.54 -16.06
N ILE A 419 -1.11 11.29 -16.09
CA ILE A 419 -2.46 10.93 -16.49
C ILE A 419 -3.44 11.02 -15.34
N LEU A 420 -3.00 10.74 -14.11
CA LEU A 420 -3.84 10.95 -12.92
C LEU A 420 -4.36 12.39 -12.87
N ALA A 421 -3.56 13.36 -13.28
CA ALA A 421 -3.96 14.76 -13.36
C ALA A 421 -4.94 15.08 -14.51
N ARG A 422 -4.94 14.29 -15.59
CA ARG A 422 -5.76 14.52 -16.79
C ARG A 422 -7.03 13.66 -16.85
N LEU A 423 -7.11 12.58 -16.06
CA LEU A 423 -8.25 11.66 -16.04
C LEU A 423 -9.63 12.33 -15.86
N PRO A 424 -9.81 13.31 -14.96
CA PRO A 424 -11.10 13.99 -14.81
C PRO A 424 -11.57 14.73 -16.08
N ARG A 425 -10.63 15.08 -16.98
CA ARG A 425 -10.94 15.78 -18.24
C ARG A 425 -11.23 14.82 -19.39
N ILE A 426 -10.67 13.60 -19.34
CA ILE A 426 -10.72 12.62 -20.42
C ILE A 426 -11.84 11.59 -20.18
N TRP A 427 -12.14 11.27 -18.94
CA TRP A 427 -13.06 10.20 -18.59
C TRP A 427 -14.08 10.64 -17.52
N LYS A 428 -15.36 10.64 -17.89
CA LYS A 428 -16.45 10.71 -16.91
C LYS A 428 -16.86 9.27 -16.62
N PRO A 429 -16.65 8.77 -15.39
CA PRO A 429 -17.06 7.42 -15.06
C PRO A 429 -18.58 7.29 -15.17
N ARG A 430 -19.05 6.54 -16.16
CA ARG A 430 -20.41 6.02 -16.17
C ARG A 430 -20.40 4.71 -15.44
N SER A 431 -21.17 4.59 -14.37
CA SER A 431 -21.42 3.31 -13.72
C SER A 431 -22.14 2.41 -14.70
N VAL A 432 -21.42 1.44 -15.29
CA VAL A 432 -22.04 0.40 -16.12
C VAL A 432 -22.55 -0.68 -15.17
N ARG A 433 -23.84 -0.72 -14.95
CA ARG A 433 -24.48 -1.84 -14.28
C ARG A 433 -24.89 -2.83 -15.38
N CYS A 434 -24.34 -4.04 -15.33
CA CYS A 434 -24.86 -5.16 -16.12
C CYS A 434 -26.09 -5.70 -15.40
N ASN A 435 -27.28 -5.49 -15.98
CA ASN A 435 -28.53 -6.14 -15.55
C ASN A 435 -28.53 -7.60 -15.94
#